data_ff7598910e8c774f67a7cc266310fc79
#
_entry.id   ff7598910e8c774f67a7cc266310fc79
#
_cell.length_a   1.000
_cell.length_b   1.000
_cell.length_c   1.000
_cell.angle_alpha   90.00
_cell.angle_beta   90.00
_cell.angle_gamma   90.00
#
_symmetry.space_group_name_H-M   'P 1'
#
loop_
_entity.id
_entity.type
_entity.pdbx_description
1 polymer ?
#
loop_
_entity_poly.entity_id
_entity_poly.type
_entity_poly.pdbx_seq_one_letter_code
_entity_poly.pdbx_strand_id
1 'polypeptide(L)'
;DVITAGTSVNETMQTMKNFPNAKIKGLLISVDRRERLENGKSALETVQETYGIEAHSIINIDDIISFLESEDNRKKIGAPEDILERVRAYRKEWGV
;
A
#
# COMPACT_ATOMS: atom_id res chain seq x y z
N ASP A 1 0.56 5.85 -6.76
CA ASP A 1 -0.44 4.83 -7.02
C ASP A 1 -0.69 3.94 -5.83
N VAL A 2 -1.76 3.20 -5.90
CA VAL A 2 -2.09 2.16 -4.91
C VAL A 2 -1.55 0.82 -5.42
N ILE A 3 -0.88 0.08 -4.56
CA ILE A 3 -0.42 -1.26 -4.89
C ILE A 3 -1.36 -2.30 -4.25
N THR A 4 -1.77 -3.30 -5.04
CA THR A 4 -2.58 -4.43 -4.55
C THR A 4 -1.82 -5.75 -4.73
N ALA A 5 -1.75 -6.28 -5.93
CA ALA A 5 -1.06 -7.54 -6.23
C ALA A 5 0.36 -7.37 -6.78
N GLY A 6 0.82 -6.13 -6.97
CA GLY A 6 2.16 -5.85 -7.49
C GLY A 6 2.34 -6.07 -8.98
N THR A 7 1.26 -6.17 -9.75
CA THR A 7 1.31 -6.41 -11.19
C THR A 7 2.07 -5.31 -11.94
N SER A 8 1.77 -4.04 -11.63
CA SER A 8 2.44 -2.89 -12.26
C SER A 8 3.94 -2.88 -11.97
N VAL A 9 4.33 -3.23 -10.75
CA VAL A 9 5.73 -3.32 -10.36
C VAL A 9 6.43 -4.43 -11.15
N ASN A 10 5.80 -5.58 -11.26
CA ASN A 10 6.34 -6.71 -12.01
C ASN A 10 6.54 -6.36 -13.48
N GLU A 11 5.59 -5.69 -14.11
CA GLU A 11 5.69 -5.21 -15.49
C GLU A 11 6.85 -4.23 -15.67
N THR A 12 7.01 -3.29 -14.73
CA THR A 12 8.12 -2.34 -14.74
C THR A 12 9.47 -3.07 -14.63
N MET A 13 9.59 -4.04 -13.74
CA MET A 13 10.81 -4.81 -13.57
C MET A 13 11.16 -5.60 -14.84
N GLN A 14 10.14 -6.14 -15.54
CA GLN A 14 10.34 -6.83 -16.82
C GLN A 14 10.84 -5.86 -17.89
N THR A 15 10.26 -4.66 -17.97
CA THR A 15 10.70 -3.62 -18.90
C THR A 15 12.14 -3.19 -18.65
N MET A 16 12.54 -3.05 -17.38
CA MET A 16 13.90 -2.65 -17.02
C MET A 16 14.98 -3.65 -17.41
N LYS A 17 14.63 -4.88 -17.68
CA LYS A 17 15.58 -5.87 -18.21
C LYS A 17 16.17 -5.47 -19.56
N ASN A 18 15.49 -4.61 -20.32
CA ASN A 18 15.96 -4.06 -21.58
C ASN A 18 17.01 -2.96 -21.40
N PHE A 19 17.25 -2.52 -20.15
CA PHE A 19 18.18 -1.45 -19.81
C PHE A 19 19.22 -1.95 -18.80
N PRO A 20 20.20 -2.79 -19.21
CA PRO A 20 21.09 -3.48 -18.28
C PRO A 20 21.99 -2.55 -17.45
N ASN A 21 22.17 -1.30 -17.87
CA ASN A 21 22.95 -0.30 -17.14
C ASN A 21 22.12 0.48 -16.11
N ALA A 22 20.81 0.31 -16.11
CA ALA A 22 19.91 0.95 -15.15
C ALA A 22 19.63 0.00 -13.99
N LYS A 23 19.62 0.55 -12.77
CA LYS A 23 19.33 -0.23 -11.57
C LYS A 23 18.18 0.44 -10.83
N ILE A 24 17.16 -0.33 -10.49
CA ILE A 24 16.11 0.13 -9.61
C ILE A 24 16.58 -0.07 -8.17
N LYS A 25 16.63 1.02 -7.40
CA LYS A 25 17.06 0.97 -6.00
C LYS A 25 15.90 0.98 -5.02
N GLY A 26 14.75 1.50 -5.43
CA GLY A 26 13.60 1.60 -4.56
C GLY A 26 12.31 1.84 -5.31
N LEU A 27 11.22 1.72 -4.58
CA LEU A 27 9.86 1.96 -5.03
C LEU A 27 9.17 2.88 -4.02
N LEU A 28 8.51 3.91 -4.53
CA LEU A 28 7.65 4.78 -3.71
C LEU A 28 6.25 4.76 -4.30
N ILE A 29 5.27 4.46 -3.47
CA ILE A 29 3.87 4.49 -3.86
C ILE A 29 3.09 5.49 -2.99
N SER A 30 1.91 5.91 -3.45
CA SER A 30 1.09 6.88 -2.74
C SER A 30 0.45 6.26 -1.50
N VAL A 31 -0.26 5.16 -1.65
CA VAL A 31 -1.04 4.53 -0.59
C VAL A 31 -0.77 3.04 -0.55
N ASP A 32 -0.42 2.55 0.63
CA ASP A 32 -0.33 1.12 0.92
C ASP A 32 -1.53 0.72 1.78
N ARG A 33 -2.43 -0.06 1.21
CA ARG A 33 -3.61 -0.57 1.92
C ARG A 33 -3.28 -1.76 2.82
N ARG A 34 -2.07 -2.27 2.74
CA ARG A 34 -1.56 -3.40 3.53
C ARG A 34 -2.46 -4.63 3.46
N GLU A 35 -3.05 -4.86 2.30
CA GLU A 35 -3.85 -6.05 2.06
C GLU A 35 -2.96 -7.29 2.02
N ARG A 36 -3.47 -8.36 2.61
CA ARG A 36 -2.78 -9.64 2.64
C ARG A 36 -2.89 -10.34 1.28
N LEU A 37 -1.76 -10.72 0.71
CA LEU A 37 -1.70 -11.55 -0.48
C LEU A 37 -1.79 -13.04 -0.11
N GLU A 38 -1.81 -13.91 -1.12
CA GLU A 38 -1.86 -15.36 -0.92
C GLU A 38 -0.72 -15.89 -0.05
N ASN A 39 0.46 -15.24 -0.11
CA ASN A 39 1.62 -15.60 0.71
C ASN A 39 1.53 -15.10 2.16
N GLY A 40 0.44 -14.47 2.56
CA GLY A 40 0.25 -13.93 3.90
C GLY A 40 0.92 -12.59 4.17
N LYS A 41 1.57 -12.00 3.18
CA LYS A 41 2.31 -10.73 3.27
C LYS A 41 1.64 -9.64 2.46
N SER A 42 1.99 -8.38 2.74
CA SER A 42 1.54 -7.27 1.91
C SER A 42 2.28 -7.23 0.58
N ALA A 43 1.73 -6.48 -0.38
CA ALA A 43 2.36 -6.32 -1.69
C ALA A 43 3.74 -5.64 -1.58
N LEU A 44 3.90 -4.64 -0.71
CA LEU A 44 5.20 -3.99 -0.50
C LEU A 44 6.23 -4.93 0.08
N GLU A 45 5.88 -5.71 1.09
CA GLU A 45 6.78 -6.73 1.64
C GLU A 45 7.21 -7.74 0.59
N THR A 46 6.27 -8.18 -0.24
CA THR A 46 6.54 -9.12 -1.32
C THR A 46 7.50 -8.52 -2.35
N VAL A 47 7.31 -7.27 -2.74
CA VAL A 47 8.21 -6.58 -3.68
C VAL A 47 9.62 -6.45 -3.11
N GLN A 48 9.75 -6.08 -1.85
CA GLN A 48 11.05 -5.98 -1.19
C GLN A 48 11.80 -7.30 -1.20
N GLU A 49 11.12 -8.38 -0.87
CA GLU A 49 11.72 -9.71 -0.85
C GLU A 49 12.05 -10.25 -2.25
N THR A 50 11.14 -10.04 -3.20
CA THR A 50 11.29 -10.59 -4.55
C THR A 50 12.41 -9.91 -5.33
N TYR A 51 12.53 -8.59 -5.22
CA TYR A 51 13.46 -7.80 -6.02
C TYR A 51 14.66 -7.26 -5.25
N GLY A 52 14.67 -7.40 -3.92
CA GLY A 52 15.76 -6.90 -3.07
C GLY A 52 15.89 -5.38 -3.09
N ILE A 53 14.79 -4.65 -3.28
CA ILE A 53 14.75 -3.19 -3.30
C ILE A 53 14.01 -2.65 -2.11
N GLU A 54 14.26 -1.39 -1.75
CA GLU A 54 13.46 -0.70 -0.75
C GLU A 54 12.11 -0.32 -1.34
N ALA A 55 11.04 -0.50 -0.56
CA ALA A 55 9.70 -0.10 -0.98
C ALA A 55 9.01 0.65 0.16
N HIS A 56 8.48 1.83 -0.16
CA HIS A 56 7.85 2.72 0.81
C HIS A 56 6.55 3.27 0.25
N SER A 57 5.64 3.65 1.15
CA SER A 57 4.44 4.41 0.78
C SER A 57 4.46 5.77 1.45
N ILE A 58 3.77 6.74 0.86
CA ILE A 58 3.60 8.05 1.47
C ILE A 58 2.69 7.90 2.69
N ILE A 59 1.57 7.17 2.53
CA ILE A 59 0.68 6.79 3.64
C ILE A 59 0.28 5.34 3.51
N ASN A 60 -0.20 4.75 4.60
CA ASN A 60 -0.75 3.40 4.61
C ASN A 60 -2.14 3.41 5.28
N ILE A 61 -2.78 2.24 5.32
CA ILE A 61 -4.13 2.11 5.90
C ILE A 61 -4.15 2.51 7.39
N ASP A 62 -3.08 2.27 8.13
CA ASP A 62 -3.02 2.62 9.54
C ASP A 62 -2.95 4.15 9.74
N ASP A 63 -2.28 4.87 8.83
CA ASP A 63 -2.28 6.33 8.82
C ASP A 63 -3.67 6.88 8.55
N ILE A 64 -4.41 6.25 7.63
CA ILE A 64 -5.80 6.62 7.33
C ILE A 64 -6.69 6.41 8.55
N ILE A 65 -6.54 5.29 9.24
CA ILE A 65 -7.28 4.99 10.46
C ILE A 65 -6.99 6.05 11.53
N SER A 66 -5.72 6.37 11.75
CA SER A 66 -5.30 7.39 12.71
C SER A 66 -5.92 8.75 12.40
N PHE A 67 -5.95 9.13 11.12
CA PHE A 67 -6.61 10.37 10.69
C PHE A 67 -8.10 10.35 11.01
N LEU A 68 -8.78 9.24 10.75
CA LEU A 68 -10.22 9.09 10.94
C LEU A 68 -10.64 8.94 12.41
N GLU A 69 -9.71 8.70 13.32
CA GLU A 69 -9.99 8.65 14.74
C GLU A 69 -10.38 10.04 15.29
N SER A 70 -9.95 11.11 14.64
CA SER A 70 -10.34 12.47 14.99
C SER A 70 -11.71 12.82 14.40
N GLU A 71 -12.66 13.21 15.25
CA GLU A 71 -13.98 13.67 14.81
C GLU A 71 -13.87 14.90 13.92
N ASP A 72 -12.97 15.83 14.25
CA ASP A 72 -12.74 17.02 13.44
C ASP A 72 -12.28 16.69 12.04
N ASN A 73 -11.39 15.71 11.89
CA ASN A 73 -10.93 15.26 10.59
C ASN A 73 -12.05 14.63 9.78
N ARG A 74 -12.89 13.81 10.39
CA ARG A 74 -14.06 13.22 9.72
C ARG A 74 -15.03 14.30 9.23
N LYS A 75 -15.27 15.32 10.03
CA LYS A 75 -16.12 16.44 9.65
C LYS A 75 -15.53 17.24 8.48
N LYS A 76 -14.23 17.50 8.50
CA LYS A 76 -13.55 18.27 7.45
C LYS A 76 -13.68 17.63 6.07
N ILE A 77 -13.67 16.32 5.99
CA ILE A 77 -13.76 15.61 4.70
C ILE A 77 -15.20 15.17 4.36
N GLY A 78 -16.16 15.46 5.22
CA GLY A 78 -17.55 15.06 5.00
C GLY A 78 -17.77 13.55 5.02
N ALA A 79 -16.99 12.83 5.83
CA ALA A 79 -17.08 11.38 5.90
C ALA A 79 -18.37 10.91 6.57
N PRO A 80 -18.94 9.75 6.15
CA PRO A 80 -20.06 9.13 6.86
C PRO A 80 -19.70 8.81 8.32
N GLU A 81 -20.70 8.77 9.21
CA GLU A 81 -20.47 8.51 10.64
C GLU A 81 -19.80 7.16 10.90
N ASP A 82 -20.09 6.16 10.07
CA ASP A 82 -19.60 4.80 10.23
C ASP A 82 -18.27 4.53 9.49
N ILE A 83 -17.65 5.57 8.90
CA ILE A 83 -16.45 5.37 8.08
C ILE A 83 -15.31 4.71 8.85
N LEU A 84 -15.08 5.12 10.09
CA LEU A 84 -13.99 4.57 10.90
C LEU A 84 -14.19 3.07 11.18
N GLU A 85 -15.42 2.68 11.54
CA GLU A 85 -15.76 1.29 11.78
C GLU A 85 -15.62 0.43 10.52
N ARG A 86 -16.04 0.98 9.38
CA ARG A 86 -15.93 0.31 8.08
C ARG A 86 -14.48 0.10 7.68
N VAL A 87 -13.63 1.10 7.84
CA VAL A 87 -12.20 1.00 7.51
C VAL A 87 -11.51 0.03 8.45
N ARG A 88 -11.81 0.05 9.74
CA ARG A 88 -11.27 -0.91 10.70
C ARG A 88 -11.67 -2.35 10.37
N ALA A 89 -12.92 -2.56 10.00
CA ALA A 89 -13.42 -3.87 9.59
C ALA A 89 -12.70 -4.38 8.34
N TYR A 90 -12.51 -3.52 7.36
CA TYR A 90 -11.75 -3.82 6.15
C TYR A 90 -10.31 -4.20 6.48
N ARG A 91 -9.65 -3.42 7.34
CA ARG A 91 -8.28 -3.66 7.78
C ARG A 91 -8.15 -5.03 8.45
N LYS A 92 -9.12 -5.39 9.29
CA LYS A 92 -9.15 -6.66 10.01
C LYS A 92 -9.34 -7.84 9.06
N GLU A 93 -10.22 -7.70 8.08
CA GLU A 93 -10.56 -8.78 7.15
C GLU A 93 -9.45 -9.02 6.12
N TRP A 94 -8.92 -7.97 5.52
CA TRP A 94 -8.01 -8.05 4.38
C TRP A 94 -6.57 -7.71 4.70
N GLY A 95 -6.31 -7.09 5.84
CA GLY A 95 -4.98 -6.58 6.20
C GLY A 95 -4.00 -7.61 6.71
N VAL A 96 -2.79 -7.20 6.74
CA VAL A 96 -1.66 -7.94 7.31
C VAL A 96 -1.45 -7.51 8.75
#